data_49630099528382585df6c3c18dea921f
#
_entry.id   49630099528382585df6c3c18dea921f
#
_cell.length_a   1.000
_cell.length_b   1.000
_cell.length_c   1.000
_cell.angle_alpha   90.00
_cell.angle_beta   90.00
_cell.angle_gamma   90.00
#
_symmetry.space_group_name_H-M   'P 1'
#
loop_
_entity.id
_entity.type
_entity.pdbx_description
1 polymer ?
#
loop_
_entity_poly.entity_id
_entity_poly.type
_entity_poly.pdbx_seq_one_letter_code
_entity_poly.pdbx_strand_id
1 'polypeptide(L)'
;DVYKRQSSTGWHVFSSARLEEGPYEGLYVAEGGAYDGKIVERNAAGEEVRPLDISITKNVLGLFINSAVLLVIMMSCVRWYKKHPLEDGAPKGGVGMIEATVLSIYNDVIKGCIGENYRRYAPYLLTAFFFVLVNNLMGLIPIFPGGANVTGNIAITLVLALCTFVLTNV
;
A
#
# COMPACT_ATOMS: atom_id res chain seq x y z
N ASP A 1 -16.79 -0.15 0.66
CA ASP A 1 -15.91 0.78 -0.06
C ASP A 1 -16.57 2.16 -0.13
N VAL A 2 -15.76 3.21 -0.18
CA VAL A 2 -16.22 4.56 -0.46
C VAL A 2 -15.80 4.92 -1.87
N TYR A 3 -16.77 5.17 -2.72
CA TYR A 3 -16.54 5.55 -4.12
C TYR A 3 -16.52 7.06 -4.27
N LYS A 4 -15.52 7.58 -5.01
CA LYS A 4 -15.48 8.95 -5.48
C LYS A 4 -15.33 8.91 -7.00
N ARG A 5 -16.39 9.28 -7.69
CA ARG A 5 -16.46 9.19 -9.15
C ARG A 5 -16.85 10.52 -9.78
N GLN A 6 -16.27 10.79 -10.93
CA GLN A 6 -16.64 11.93 -11.76
C GLN A 6 -17.61 11.42 -12.84
N SER A 7 -18.84 11.94 -12.85
CA SER A 7 -19.81 11.70 -13.89
C SER A 7 -20.00 12.92 -14.78
N SER A 8 -20.87 12.83 -15.77
CA SER A 8 -21.31 13.97 -16.59
C SER A 8 -21.93 15.11 -15.76
N THR A 9 -22.48 14.77 -14.57
CA THR A 9 -23.12 15.71 -13.65
C THR A 9 -22.18 16.26 -12.57
N GLY A 10 -20.92 15.75 -12.48
CA GLY A 10 -19.92 16.23 -11.51
C GLY A 10 -19.28 15.13 -10.67
N TRP A 11 -18.79 15.51 -9.51
CA TRP A 11 -18.15 14.57 -8.58
C TRP A 11 -19.16 14.03 -7.57
N HIS A 12 -19.24 12.70 -7.47
CA HIS A 12 -20.12 12.00 -6.52
C HIS A 12 -19.27 11.20 -5.53
N VAL A 13 -19.63 11.30 -4.25
CA VAL A 13 -18.99 10.51 -3.15
C VAL A 13 -20.09 9.73 -2.45
N PHE A 14 -20.00 8.40 -2.50
CA PHE A 14 -21.02 7.52 -1.92
C PHE A 14 -20.41 6.18 -1.44
N SER A 15 -21.15 5.49 -0.58
CA SER A 15 -20.80 4.15 -0.12
C SER A 15 -21.24 3.09 -1.12
N SER A 16 -20.51 1.96 -1.20
CA SER A 16 -20.89 0.80 -2.00
C SER A 16 -22.32 0.30 -1.72
N ALA A 17 -22.78 0.42 -0.47
CA ALA A 17 -24.13 0.03 -0.08
C ALA A 17 -25.24 0.79 -0.84
N ARG A 18 -24.97 1.99 -1.32
CA ARG A 18 -25.95 2.76 -2.10
C ARG A 18 -26.27 2.15 -3.45
N LEU A 19 -25.31 1.46 -4.07
CA LEU A 19 -25.51 0.79 -5.35
C LEU A 19 -26.22 -0.57 -5.21
N GLU A 20 -26.22 -1.13 -4.01
CA GLU A 20 -27.01 -2.35 -3.70
C GLU A 20 -28.54 -2.04 -3.67
N GLU A 21 -28.90 -0.79 -3.42
CA GLU A 21 -30.29 -0.30 -3.43
C GLU A 21 -30.77 0.10 -4.83
N GLY A 22 -29.87 0.18 -5.82
CA GLY A 22 -30.16 0.55 -7.20
C GLY A 22 -29.22 1.62 -7.78
N PRO A 23 -29.47 2.10 -8.99
CA PRO A 23 -28.67 3.15 -9.62
C PRO A 23 -28.65 4.43 -8.79
N TYR A 24 -27.46 5.03 -8.64
CA TYR A 24 -27.27 6.28 -7.91
C TYR A 24 -26.76 7.37 -8.85
N GLU A 25 -27.57 8.41 -9.07
CA GLU A 25 -27.25 9.58 -9.90
C GLU A 25 -26.67 9.23 -11.29
N GLY A 26 -27.27 8.24 -11.95
CA GLY A 26 -26.85 7.77 -13.28
C GLY A 26 -25.71 6.75 -13.26
N LEU A 27 -25.13 6.47 -12.09
CA LEU A 27 -24.12 5.44 -11.91
C LEU A 27 -24.77 4.12 -11.52
N TYR A 28 -24.38 3.03 -12.15
CA TYR A 28 -24.85 1.67 -11.86
C TYR A 28 -23.74 0.64 -12.06
N VAL A 29 -23.93 -0.56 -11.54
CA VAL A 29 -23.02 -1.68 -11.79
C VAL A 29 -23.41 -2.33 -13.10
N ALA A 30 -22.48 -2.42 -14.06
CA ALA A 30 -22.74 -3.07 -15.35
C ALA A 30 -22.94 -4.58 -15.14
N GLU A 31 -23.99 -5.11 -15.73
CA GLU A 31 -24.30 -6.53 -15.78
C GLU A 31 -23.98 -7.06 -17.19
N GLY A 32 -22.73 -7.53 -17.35
CA GLY A 32 -22.24 -8.06 -18.63
C GLY A 32 -21.49 -7.06 -19.51
N GLY A 33 -20.92 -7.53 -20.60
CA GLY A 33 -20.17 -6.71 -21.55
C GLY A 33 -18.73 -6.44 -21.12
N ALA A 34 -18.12 -5.37 -21.69
CA ALA A 34 -16.72 -5.00 -21.45
C ALA A 34 -16.46 -4.48 -20.04
N TYR A 35 -17.50 -4.06 -19.32
CA TYR A 35 -17.44 -3.45 -18.01
C TYR A 35 -18.18 -4.26 -16.93
N ASP A 36 -18.39 -5.54 -17.13
CA ASP A 36 -19.07 -6.41 -16.18
C ASP A 36 -18.56 -6.26 -14.74
N GLY A 37 -19.48 -6.06 -13.80
CA GLY A 37 -19.19 -5.84 -12.38
C GLY A 37 -18.52 -4.49 -12.04
N LYS A 38 -18.39 -3.58 -13.01
CA LYS A 38 -17.81 -2.24 -12.79
C LYS A 38 -18.88 -1.17 -12.75
N ILE A 39 -18.61 -0.10 -12.03
CA ILE A 39 -19.50 1.06 -11.98
C ILE A 39 -19.32 1.87 -13.25
N VAL A 40 -20.40 2.06 -13.97
CA VAL A 40 -20.47 2.77 -15.26
C VAL A 40 -21.57 3.83 -15.24
N GLU A 41 -21.50 4.73 -16.20
CA GLU A 41 -22.51 5.73 -16.52
C GLU A 41 -22.90 5.57 -17.99
N ARG A 42 -24.16 5.82 -18.35
CA ARG A 42 -24.57 5.96 -19.75
C ARG A 42 -24.36 7.38 -20.23
N ASN A 43 -23.58 7.53 -21.31
CA ASN A 43 -23.43 8.81 -21.98
C ASN A 43 -24.72 9.18 -22.77
N ALA A 44 -24.74 10.39 -23.29
CA ALA A 44 -25.89 10.88 -24.12
C ALA A 44 -26.12 10.02 -25.37
N ALA A 45 -25.15 9.22 -25.81
CA ALA A 45 -25.26 8.30 -26.94
C ALA A 45 -25.79 6.91 -26.52
N GLY A 46 -26.06 6.68 -25.23
CA GLY A 46 -26.51 5.40 -24.68
C GLY A 46 -25.44 4.35 -24.46
N GLU A 47 -24.16 4.72 -24.67
CA GLU A 47 -23.02 3.83 -24.46
C GLU A 47 -22.57 3.83 -23.00
N GLU A 48 -22.12 2.67 -22.51
CA GLU A 48 -21.54 2.55 -21.18
C GLU A 48 -20.12 3.12 -21.16
N VAL A 49 -19.90 4.12 -20.32
CA VAL A 49 -18.60 4.76 -20.13
C VAL A 49 -18.18 4.58 -18.69
N ARG A 50 -16.90 4.24 -18.49
CA ARG A 50 -16.33 4.15 -17.15
C ARG A 50 -15.89 5.54 -16.66
N PRO A 51 -16.54 6.11 -15.63
CA PRO A 51 -16.15 7.39 -15.08
C PRO A 51 -14.78 7.32 -14.40
N LEU A 52 -14.10 8.47 -14.28
CA LEU A 52 -12.84 8.55 -13.55
C LEU A 52 -13.06 8.15 -12.09
N ASP A 53 -12.24 7.22 -11.62
CA ASP A 53 -12.38 6.56 -10.34
C ASP A 53 -11.23 6.95 -9.40
N ILE A 54 -11.56 7.68 -8.33
CA ILE A 54 -10.65 7.98 -7.23
C ILE A 54 -11.28 7.46 -5.93
N SER A 55 -11.64 6.20 -5.92
CA SER A 55 -12.35 5.58 -4.79
C SER A 55 -11.39 5.02 -3.77
N ILE A 56 -11.76 5.13 -2.48
CA ILE A 56 -11.05 4.45 -1.40
C ILE A 56 -11.62 3.05 -1.26
N THR A 57 -10.94 2.11 -1.88
CA THR A 57 -11.26 0.68 -1.75
C THR A 57 -10.67 0.11 -0.46
N LYS A 58 -11.11 -1.10 -0.08
CA LYS A 58 -10.55 -1.85 1.05
C LYS A 58 -9.02 -1.97 0.95
N ASN A 59 -8.49 -2.22 -0.25
CA ASN A 59 -7.05 -2.36 -0.47
C ASN A 59 -6.31 -1.04 -0.27
N VAL A 60 -6.86 0.08 -0.74
CA VAL A 60 -6.28 1.42 -0.54
C VAL A 60 -6.29 1.80 0.94
N LEU A 61 -7.39 1.54 1.64
CA LEU A 61 -7.47 1.77 3.09
C LEU A 61 -6.46 0.88 3.84
N GLY A 62 -6.37 -0.41 3.47
CA GLY A 62 -5.39 -1.33 4.03
C GLY A 62 -3.96 -0.85 3.82
N LEU A 63 -3.64 -0.33 2.61
CA LEU A 63 -2.33 0.25 2.31
C LEU A 63 -1.99 1.41 3.25
N PHE A 64 -2.91 2.35 3.46
CA PHE A 64 -2.69 3.49 4.36
C PHE A 64 -2.49 3.04 5.81
N ILE A 65 -3.31 2.11 6.29
CA ILE A 65 -3.20 1.59 7.66
C ILE A 65 -1.88 0.85 7.84
N ASN A 66 -1.50 -0.03 6.93
CA ASN A 66 -0.25 -0.78 6.99
C ASN A 66 0.97 0.15 6.93
N SER A 67 0.91 1.19 6.11
CA SER A 67 1.97 2.21 6.05
C SER A 67 2.06 3.00 7.36
N ALA A 68 0.93 3.36 7.97
CA ALA A 68 0.90 4.02 9.27
C ALA A 68 1.47 3.11 10.38
N VAL A 69 1.11 1.83 10.39
CA VAL A 69 1.66 0.83 11.32
C VAL A 69 3.18 0.74 11.17
N LEU A 70 3.68 0.64 9.94
CA LEU A 70 5.12 0.62 9.67
C LEU A 70 5.81 1.88 10.21
N LEU A 71 5.25 3.07 9.96
CA LEU A 71 5.79 4.32 10.47
C LEU A 71 5.82 4.35 12.01
N VAL A 72 4.76 3.91 12.67
CA VAL A 72 4.70 3.84 14.14
C VAL A 72 5.78 2.91 14.69
N ILE A 73 5.96 1.74 14.08
CA ILE A 73 6.99 0.78 14.46
C ILE A 73 8.39 1.41 14.33
N MET A 74 8.71 2.00 13.18
CA MET A 74 10.00 2.61 12.91
C MET A 74 10.27 3.82 13.83
N MET A 75 9.27 4.68 14.03
CA MET A 75 9.39 5.82 14.94
C MET A 75 9.56 5.40 16.39
N SER A 76 8.97 4.29 16.80
CA SER A 76 9.16 3.72 18.14
C SER A 76 10.60 3.24 18.33
N CYS A 77 11.19 2.57 17.34
CA CYS A 77 12.59 2.18 17.34
C CYS A 77 13.50 3.41 17.43
N VAL A 78 13.28 4.42 16.59
CA VAL A 78 14.07 5.67 16.61
C VAL A 78 13.98 6.37 17.97
N ARG A 79 12.78 6.44 18.56
CA ARG A 79 12.60 7.04 19.90
C ARG A 79 13.32 6.26 20.97
N TRP A 80 13.34 4.93 20.89
CA TRP A 80 14.07 4.08 21.82
C TRP A 80 15.56 4.40 21.77
N TYR A 81 16.19 4.43 20.57
CA TYR A 81 17.61 4.75 20.40
C TYR A 81 17.98 6.16 20.83
N LYS A 82 17.08 7.14 20.69
CA LYS A 82 17.31 8.50 21.21
C LYS A 82 17.33 8.59 22.72
N LYS A 83 16.67 7.65 23.42
CA LYS A 83 16.58 7.62 24.89
C LYS A 83 17.66 6.77 25.55
N HIS A 84 18.21 5.80 24.84
CA HIS A 84 19.18 4.86 25.37
C HIS A 84 20.53 5.06 24.67
N PRO A 85 21.56 5.58 25.38
CA PRO A 85 22.91 5.68 24.83
C PRO A 85 23.45 4.29 24.51
N LEU A 86 24.42 4.24 23.61
CA LEU A 86 25.07 2.97 23.18
C LEU A 86 25.68 2.14 24.31
N GLU A 87 25.90 2.76 25.44
CA GLU A 87 26.47 2.12 26.67
C GLU A 87 25.46 1.20 27.38
N ASP A 88 24.15 1.40 27.17
CA ASP A 88 23.10 0.60 27.82
C ASP A 88 22.95 -0.82 27.23
N GLY A 89 23.72 -1.16 26.22
CA GLY A 89 23.70 -2.47 25.56
C GLY A 89 22.64 -2.60 24.47
N ALA A 90 22.57 -3.81 23.89
CA ALA A 90 21.64 -4.09 22.77
C ALA A 90 20.17 -4.06 23.22
N PRO A 91 19.27 -3.53 22.39
CA PRO A 91 17.85 -3.50 22.68
C PRO A 91 17.27 -4.91 22.80
N LYS A 92 16.30 -5.07 23.71
CA LYS A 92 15.59 -6.34 23.95
C LYS A 92 14.15 -6.26 23.41
N GLY A 93 13.54 -7.43 23.24
CA GLY A 93 12.14 -7.52 22.78
C GLY A 93 11.95 -7.10 21.32
N GLY A 94 10.84 -6.41 21.02
CA GLY A 94 10.47 -6.06 19.65
C GLY A 94 11.48 -5.15 18.94
N VAL A 95 12.08 -4.19 19.65
CA VAL A 95 13.11 -3.30 19.09
C VAL A 95 14.36 -4.10 18.71
N GLY A 96 14.80 -5.03 19.57
CA GLY A 96 15.95 -5.90 19.28
C GLY A 96 15.70 -6.82 18.08
N MET A 97 14.47 -7.31 17.92
CA MET A 97 14.10 -8.13 16.77
C MET A 97 14.16 -7.35 15.45
N ILE A 98 13.68 -6.10 15.47
CA ILE A 98 13.75 -5.20 14.31
C ILE A 98 15.20 -4.85 14.01
N GLU A 99 16.01 -4.52 15.02
CA GLU A 99 17.43 -4.24 14.86
C GLU A 99 18.16 -5.43 14.21
N ALA A 100 17.97 -6.63 14.75
CA ALA A 100 18.60 -7.83 14.21
C ALA A 100 18.23 -8.05 12.72
N THR A 101 16.95 -7.82 12.38
CA THR A 101 16.48 -7.92 11.00
C THR A 101 17.11 -6.84 10.11
N VAL A 102 17.16 -5.59 10.57
CA VAL A 102 17.79 -4.48 9.83
C VAL A 102 19.27 -4.78 9.60
N LEU A 103 20.00 -5.20 10.63
CA LEU A 103 21.44 -5.50 10.53
C LEU A 103 21.73 -6.67 9.60
N SER A 104 20.92 -7.75 9.65
CA SER A 104 21.07 -8.88 8.74
C SER A 104 20.85 -8.45 7.30
N ILE A 105 19.72 -7.78 6.98
CA ILE A 105 19.45 -7.30 5.62
C ILE A 105 20.53 -6.32 5.14
N TYR A 106 20.94 -5.40 6.00
CA TYR A 106 21.94 -4.40 5.66
C TYR A 106 23.31 -5.01 5.37
N ASN A 107 23.81 -5.91 6.24
CA ASN A 107 25.14 -6.47 6.12
C ASN A 107 25.21 -7.63 5.13
N ASP A 108 24.24 -8.57 5.20
CA ASP A 108 24.33 -9.82 4.45
C ASP A 108 23.79 -9.65 3.02
N VAL A 109 22.75 -8.81 2.84
CA VAL A 109 22.11 -8.63 1.54
C VAL A 109 22.60 -7.36 0.85
N ILE A 110 22.34 -6.18 1.44
CA ILE A 110 22.56 -4.90 0.76
C ILE A 110 24.04 -4.68 0.49
N LYS A 111 24.86 -4.79 1.53
CA LYS A 111 26.31 -4.59 1.43
C LYS A 111 26.96 -5.66 0.56
N GLY A 112 26.54 -6.91 0.71
CA GLY A 112 27.06 -8.02 -0.07
C GLY A 112 26.73 -7.96 -1.57
N CYS A 113 25.55 -7.48 -1.93
CA CYS A 113 25.08 -7.46 -3.32
C CYS A 113 25.43 -6.17 -4.11
N ILE A 114 25.49 -5.01 -3.43
CA ILE A 114 25.64 -3.70 -4.11
C ILE A 114 27.11 -3.24 -4.15
N GLY A 115 27.96 -3.70 -3.22
CA GLY A 115 29.35 -3.25 -3.15
C GLY A 115 29.50 -1.83 -2.57
N GLU A 116 30.42 -1.01 -3.11
CA GLU A 116 30.83 0.26 -2.48
C GLU A 116 29.72 1.30 -2.30
N ASN A 117 28.75 1.35 -3.20
CA ASN A 117 27.66 2.34 -3.19
C ASN A 117 26.46 1.94 -2.32
N TYR A 118 26.55 0.85 -1.55
CA TYR A 118 25.43 0.29 -0.78
C TYR A 118 24.72 1.31 0.13
N ARG A 119 25.47 2.28 0.71
CA ARG A 119 24.92 3.28 1.63
C ARG A 119 23.87 4.19 0.99
N ARG A 120 24.00 4.48 -0.30
CA ARG A 120 23.05 5.30 -1.05
C ARG A 120 21.71 4.59 -1.23
N TYR A 121 21.73 3.29 -1.48
CA TYR A 121 20.55 2.50 -1.79
C TYR A 121 19.92 1.83 -0.57
N ALA A 122 20.67 1.67 0.53
CA ALA A 122 20.22 0.98 1.73
C ALA A 122 18.92 1.53 2.31
N PRO A 123 18.68 2.85 2.44
CA PRO A 123 17.43 3.36 2.98
C PRO A 123 16.21 2.95 2.16
N TYR A 124 16.32 3.00 0.83
CA TYR A 124 15.23 2.58 -0.06
C TYR A 124 14.97 1.07 0.05
N LEU A 125 16.01 0.25 -0.01
CA LEU A 125 15.88 -1.21 0.03
C LEU A 125 15.32 -1.70 1.36
N LEU A 126 15.75 -1.12 2.48
CA LEU A 126 15.19 -1.40 3.79
C LEU A 126 13.72 -0.98 3.88
N THR A 127 13.38 0.20 3.35
CA THR A 127 11.99 0.67 3.32
C THR A 127 11.11 -0.27 2.50
N ALA A 128 11.55 -0.65 1.30
CA ALA A 128 10.83 -1.57 0.43
C ALA A 128 10.66 -2.96 1.09
N PHE A 129 11.73 -3.47 1.71
CA PHE A 129 11.68 -4.73 2.44
C PHE A 129 10.65 -4.71 3.57
N PHE A 130 10.71 -3.72 4.46
CA PHE A 130 9.77 -3.63 5.58
C PHE A 130 8.34 -3.32 5.12
N PHE A 131 8.18 -2.54 4.06
CA PHE A 131 6.87 -2.30 3.46
C PHE A 131 6.23 -3.61 2.99
N VAL A 132 6.97 -4.42 2.23
CA VAL A 132 6.49 -5.72 1.75
C VAL A 132 6.24 -6.67 2.92
N LEU A 133 7.18 -6.74 3.89
CA LEU A 133 7.05 -7.61 5.07
C LEU A 133 5.80 -7.29 5.88
N VAL A 134 5.58 -6.01 6.23
CA VAL A 134 4.42 -5.59 7.03
C VAL A 134 3.12 -5.85 6.28
N ASN A 135 3.07 -5.54 4.98
CA ASN A 135 1.87 -5.81 4.18
C ASN A 135 1.55 -7.31 4.09
N ASN A 136 2.56 -8.18 3.98
CA ASN A 136 2.36 -9.63 3.98
C ASN A 136 1.89 -10.14 5.35
N LEU A 137 2.50 -9.67 6.44
CA LEU A 137 2.08 -10.04 7.79
C LEU A 137 0.64 -9.59 8.09
N MET A 138 0.29 -8.36 7.71
CA MET A 138 -1.07 -7.85 7.87
C MET A 138 -2.07 -8.61 6.98
N GLY A 139 -1.65 -9.10 5.82
CA GLY A 139 -2.45 -9.95 4.95
C GLY A 139 -2.80 -11.31 5.55
N LEU A 140 -1.95 -11.83 6.44
CA LEU A 140 -2.19 -13.09 7.16
C LEU A 140 -3.20 -12.96 8.31
N ILE A 141 -3.45 -11.74 8.79
CA ILE A 141 -4.40 -11.51 9.88
C ILE A 141 -5.83 -11.44 9.30
N PRO A 142 -6.74 -12.38 9.63
CA PRO A 142 -8.06 -12.45 9.03
C PRO A 142 -9.06 -11.44 9.63
N ILE A 143 -8.58 -10.39 10.27
CA ILE A 143 -9.40 -9.34 10.93
C ILE A 143 -9.24 -8.04 10.13
N PHE A 144 -10.36 -7.33 9.88
CA PHE A 144 -10.31 -6.01 9.23
C PHE A 144 -9.43 -5.01 10.02
N PRO A 145 -8.50 -4.28 9.36
CA PRO A 145 -8.25 -4.16 7.92
C PRO A 145 -7.31 -5.24 7.35
N GLY A 146 -6.91 -6.23 8.12
CA GLY A 146 -6.14 -7.38 7.67
C GLY A 146 -6.90 -8.21 6.62
N GLY A 147 -6.19 -9.09 5.92
CA GLY A 147 -6.72 -9.84 4.79
C GLY A 147 -6.85 -9.04 3.49
N ALA A 148 -6.42 -7.76 3.47
CA ALA A 148 -6.22 -7.03 2.22
C ALA A 148 -4.88 -7.47 1.62
N ASN A 149 -4.93 -8.21 0.51
CA ASN A 149 -3.72 -8.60 -0.21
C ASN A 149 -3.16 -7.41 -1.00
N VAL A 150 -2.49 -6.50 -0.29
CA VAL A 150 -1.96 -5.26 -0.85
C VAL A 150 -0.82 -5.55 -1.84
N THR A 151 0.08 -6.45 -1.47
CA THR A 151 1.25 -6.83 -2.30
C THR A 151 0.88 -7.75 -3.45
N GLY A 152 -0.26 -8.43 -3.41
CA GLY A 152 -0.83 -9.16 -4.53
C GLY A 152 -1.50 -8.26 -5.58
N ASN A 153 -1.65 -6.96 -5.30
CA ASN A 153 -2.17 -6.01 -6.27
C ASN A 153 -1.08 -5.62 -7.28
N ILE A 154 -1.28 -5.95 -8.55
CA ILE A 154 -0.33 -5.72 -9.63
C ILE A 154 0.05 -4.24 -9.80
N ALA A 155 -0.85 -3.31 -9.49
CA ALA A 155 -0.56 -1.88 -9.56
C ALA A 155 0.49 -1.46 -8.52
N ILE A 156 0.42 -1.99 -7.31
CA ILE A 156 1.36 -1.68 -6.23
C ILE A 156 2.74 -2.29 -6.52
N THR A 157 2.77 -3.55 -6.94
CA THR A 157 4.02 -4.22 -7.31
C THR A 157 4.67 -3.59 -8.54
N LEU A 158 3.87 -3.11 -9.51
CA LEU A 158 4.36 -2.37 -10.66
C LEU A 158 5.03 -1.06 -10.25
N VAL A 159 4.41 -0.28 -9.34
CA VAL A 159 5.01 0.97 -8.84
C VAL A 159 6.34 0.70 -8.14
N LEU A 160 6.40 -0.32 -7.26
CA LEU A 160 7.65 -0.72 -6.61
C LEU A 160 8.73 -1.13 -7.64
N ALA A 161 8.34 -1.88 -8.67
CA ALA A 161 9.26 -2.30 -9.75
C ALA A 161 9.77 -1.09 -10.53
N LEU A 162 8.90 -0.12 -10.87
CA LEU A 162 9.30 1.11 -11.56
C LEU A 162 10.24 1.96 -10.70
N CYS A 163 9.98 2.11 -9.40
CA CYS A 163 10.88 2.79 -8.48
C CYS A 163 12.26 2.12 -8.44
N THR A 164 12.30 0.79 -8.36
CA THR A 164 13.55 0.02 -8.39
C THR A 164 14.27 0.20 -9.72
N PHE A 165 13.55 0.15 -10.84
CA PHE A 165 14.11 0.35 -12.17
C PHE A 165 14.76 1.73 -12.32
N VAL A 166 14.08 2.79 -11.88
CA VAL A 166 14.63 4.16 -11.92
C VAL A 166 15.89 4.27 -11.07
N LEU A 167 15.85 3.74 -9.81
CA LEU A 167 17.00 3.80 -8.92
C LEU A 167 18.22 2.99 -9.40
N THR A 168 17.99 1.92 -10.13
CA THR A 168 19.09 1.08 -10.67
C THR A 168 19.74 1.71 -11.90
N ASN A 169 19.03 2.60 -12.62
CA ASN A 169 19.52 3.20 -13.87
C ASN A 169 19.97 4.67 -13.70
N VAL A 170 19.87 5.23 -12.51
CA VAL A 170 20.35 6.58 -12.13
C VAL A 170 21.57 6.49 -11.21
#